data_02da80ac73944c60b05714f8d96a7bd5
#
_entry.id   02da80ac73944c60b05714f8d96a7bd5
#
_cell.length_a   1.000
_cell.length_b   1.000
_cell.length_c   1.000
_cell.angle_alpha   90.00
_cell.angle_beta   90.00
_cell.angle_gamma   90.00
#
_symmetry.space_group_name_H-M   'P 1'
#
loop_
_entity.id
_entity.type
_entity.pdbx_description
1 polymer ?
#
loop_
_entity_poly.entity_id
_entity_poly.type
_entity_poly.pdbx_seq_one_letter_code
_entity_poly.pdbx_strand_id
1 'polypeptide(L)'
;GLSNALLNHGPVKVFADSIDNAKDYDQNSKLSIERVSGFKIFRKYRKANIVKDFIENNNLRASFFDHWKSIENIDEEALKKTKSFCLIHSKEINHPVGSSLNKRTVKALNKADYVIANSRFTKELAIKIGVKTDAIKVINPGCSYPIPINEDAKEFAKKKFDNFSPKLITVSRLDGRKSHQNIIMTVKNLLPKFPNLKYISVGDGDEKDNLEKLKKELGLEKEVELIYKTSEQEKVALIDQSDVFVMPSVVYKKSVEGFGITYIEAASYGKPSIGGIYGGEGDAIKSGQTGYLCNGNDLNVLYDTLLKTLTNDHHKELGSNALEFSKNFNWNKIIKKYIELI
;
A
#
# COMPACT_ATOMS: atom_id res chain seq x y z
N GLY A 1 3.28 11.13 -3.46
CA GLY A 1 4.35 10.22 -3.87
C GLY A 1 4.87 10.57 -5.26
N LEU A 2 4.43 9.85 -6.30
CA LEU A 2 4.98 9.98 -7.67
C LEU A 2 4.98 11.42 -8.19
N SER A 3 3.84 12.13 -8.11
CA SER A 3 3.75 13.52 -8.60
C SER A 3 4.77 14.46 -7.92
N ASN A 4 4.96 14.29 -6.61
CA ASN A 4 5.97 15.08 -5.88
C ASN A 4 7.40 14.72 -6.29
N ALA A 5 7.67 13.44 -6.57
CA ALA A 5 8.99 13.01 -7.03
C ALA A 5 9.30 13.52 -8.45
N LEU A 6 8.28 13.60 -9.31
CA LEU A 6 8.40 14.17 -10.67
C LEU A 6 8.71 15.67 -10.67
N LEU A 7 8.29 16.45 -9.64
CA LEU A 7 8.58 17.88 -9.57
C LEU A 7 10.07 18.23 -9.64
N ASN A 8 10.94 17.33 -9.20
CA ASN A 8 12.40 17.53 -9.30
C ASN A 8 12.93 17.36 -10.73
N HIS A 9 12.09 16.91 -11.66
CA HIS A 9 12.45 16.63 -13.07
C HIS A 9 11.70 17.52 -14.07
N GLY A 10 10.81 18.39 -13.59
CA GLY A 10 10.07 19.35 -14.41
C GLY A 10 8.72 19.74 -13.80
N PRO A 11 8.02 20.71 -14.41
CA PRO A 11 6.71 21.12 -13.96
C PRO A 11 5.70 19.97 -14.03
N VAL A 12 4.85 19.86 -13.00
CA VAL A 12 3.81 18.81 -12.91
C VAL A 12 2.44 19.45 -12.72
N LYS A 13 1.52 19.16 -13.63
CA LYS A 13 0.09 19.50 -13.52
C LYS A 13 -0.70 18.26 -13.13
N VAL A 14 -1.57 18.38 -12.13
CA VAL A 14 -2.42 17.29 -11.63
C VAL A 14 -3.88 17.62 -11.87
N PHE A 15 -4.62 16.71 -12.49
CA PHE A 15 -6.06 16.77 -12.67
C PHE A 15 -6.72 15.78 -11.71
N ALA A 16 -7.45 16.28 -10.73
CA ALA A 16 -8.06 15.46 -9.70
C ALA A 16 -9.56 15.74 -9.54
N ASP A 17 -10.29 14.77 -8.99
CA ASP A 17 -11.68 14.98 -8.63
C ASP A 17 -11.78 15.98 -7.47
N SER A 18 -12.80 16.83 -7.50
CA SER A 18 -13.14 17.69 -6.36
C SER A 18 -13.65 16.82 -5.21
N ILE A 19 -13.09 17.01 -4.03
CA ILE A 19 -13.49 16.36 -2.77
C ILE A 19 -13.58 17.42 -1.66
N ASP A 20 -14.38 17.13 -0.64
CA ASP A 20 -14.44 17.96 0.54
C ASP A 20 -13.05 18.00 1.23
N ASN A 21 -12.71 19.13 1.81
CA ASN A 21 -11.42 19.37 2.49
C ASN A 21 -10.15 19.30 1.61
N ALA A 22 -10.29 19.33 0.26
CA ALA A 22 -9.13 19.36 -0.63
C ALA A 22 -8.36 20.68 -0.59
N LYS A 23 -9.01 21.79 -0.20
CA LYS A 23 -8.43 23.14 -0.25
C LYS A 23 -7.15 23.27 0.56
N ASP A 24 -7.13 22.75 1.79
CA ASP A 24 -5.96 22.83 2.67
C ASP A 24 -4.75 22.07 2.07
N TYR A 25 -5.02 20.89 1.49
CA TYR A 25 -3.98 20.16 0.78
C TYR A 25 -3.46 20.89 -0.44
N ASP A 26 -4.37 21.45 -1.25
CA ASP A 26 -4.02 22.12 -2.51
C ASP A 26 -3.21 23.39 -2.24
N GLN A 27 -3.58 24.17 -1.19
CA GLN A 27 -2.86 25.38 -0.78
C GLN A 27 -1.44 25.10 -0.27
N ASN A 28 -1.24 23.96 0.41
CA ASN A 28 0.06 23.56 0.97
C ASN A 28 0.89 22.71 -0.01
N SER A 29 0.35 22.40 -1.19
CA SER A 29 1.03 21.57 -2.20
C SER A 29 1.88 22.43 -3.14
N LYS A 30 3.08 21.93 -3.46
CA LYS A 30 3.91 22.48 -4.54
C LYS A 30 3.42 22.09 -5.94
N LEU A 31 2.43 21.22 -6.04
CA LEU A 31 1.86 20.75 -7.31
C LEU A 31 0.85 21.76 -7.83
N SER A 32 0.82 21.97 -9.14
CA SER A 32 -0.28 22.66 -9.82
C SER A 32 -1.46 21.69 -9.93
N ILE A 33 -2.49 21.88 -9.09
CA ILE A 33 -3.65 20.96 -9.00
C ILE A 33 -4.89 21.65 -9.56
N GLU A 34 -5.56 20.97 -10.49
CA GLU A 34 -6.85 21.38 -11.04
C GLU A 34 -7.93 20.39 -10.62
N ARG A 35 -8.95 20.89 -9.92
CA ARG A 35 -10.06 20.07 -9.40
C ARG A 35 -11.26 20.11 -10.35
N VAL A 36 -11.68 18.92 -10.77
CA VAL A 36 -12.87 18.75 -11.62
C VAL A 36 -14.07 18.39 -10.74
N SER A 37 -15.08 19.25 -10.73
CA SER A 37 -16.31 19.11 -9.94
C SER A 37 -17.46 18.50 -10.75
N GLY A 38 -18.62 18.26 -10.07
CA GLY A 38 -19.90 17.87 -10.64
C GLY A 38 -20.23 16.40 -10.53
N PHE A 39 -21.40 16.00 -11.04
CA PHE A 39 -21.92 14.64 -10.90
C PHE A 39 -20.94 13.58 -11.43
N LYS A 40 -20.74 12.53 -10.65
CA LYS A 40 -19.71 11.47 -10.87
C LYS A 40 -19.74 10.88 -12.28
N ILE A 41 -20.94 10.66 -12.85
CA ILE A 41 -21.10 10.06 -14.18
C ILE A 41 -20.54 10.97 -15.27
N PHE A 42 -20.83 12.28 -15.22
CA PHE A 42 -20.38 13.26 -16.22
C PHE A 42 -18.97 13.78 -15.94
N ARG A 43 -18.55 13.79 -14.66
CA ARG A 43 -17.23 14.26 -14.23
C ARG A 43 -16.08 13.52 -14.91
N LYS A 44 -16.20 12.19 -15.07
CA LYS A 44 -15.18 11.40 -15.75
C LYS A 44 -14.95 11.82 -17.20
N TYR A 45 -16.01 12.13 -17.93
CA TYR A 45 -15.91 12.59 -19.34
C TYR A 45 -15.37 14.02 -19.42
N ARG A 46 -15.84 14.90 -18.54
CA ARG A 46 -15.33 16.28 -18.46
C ARG A 46 -13.84 16.30 -18.12
N LYS A 47 -13.42 15.50 -17.12
CA LYS A 47 -12.00 15.38 -16.77
C LYS A 47 -11.19 14.84 -17.94
N ALA A 48 -11.69 13.84 -18.66
CA ALA A 48 -11.03 13.31 -19.85
C ALA A 48 -10.84 14.38 -20.94
N ASN A 49 -11.88 15.21 -21.21
CA ASN A 49 -11.78 16.30 -22.19
C ASN A 49 -10.75 17.35 -21.74
N ILE A 50 -10.78 17.79 -20.49
CA ILE A 50 -9.79 18.76 -19.95
C ILE A 50 -8.36 18.20 -20.09
N VAL A 51 -8.15 16.95 -19.74
CA VAL A 51 -6.83 16.29 -19.86
C VAL A 51 -6.42 16.17 -21.33
N LYS A 52 -7.35 15.79 -22.23
CA LYS A 52 -7.12 15.75 -23.66
C LYS A 52 -6.70 17.11 -24.21
N ASP A 53 -7.49 18.16 -23.94
CA ASP A 53 -7.21 19.52 -24.39
C ASP A 53 -5.86 20.00 -23.86
N PHE A 54 -5.51 19.63 -22.63
CA PHE A 54 -4.21 19.98 -22.04
C PHE A 54 -3.06 19.25 -22.76
N ILE A 55 -3.21 17.95 -23.09
CA ILE A 55 -2.23 17.20 -23.86
C ILE A 55 -2.05 17.81 -25.26
N GLU A 56 -3.16 18.18 -25.91
CA GLU A 56 -3.15 18.70 -27.29
C GLU A 56 -2.51 20.09 -27.39
N ASN A 57 -2.66 20.91 -26.36
CA ASN A 57 -2.22 22.31 -26.38
C ASN A 57 -0.88 22.56 -25.65
N ASN A 58 -0.24 21.50 -25.11
CA ASN A 58 1.02 21.62 -24.41
C ASN A 58 2.03 20.58 -24.91
N ASN A 59 3.31 20.94 -24.91
CA ASN A 59 4.39 20.00 -25.21
C ASN A 59 4.75 19.18 -23.96
N LEU A 60 4.06 18.06 -23.78
CA LEU A 60 4.23 17.20 -22.61
C LEU A 60 5.25 16.09 -22.89
N ARG A 61 6.23 15.94 -21.99
CA ARG A 61 7.14 14.79 -22.02
C ARG A 61 6.41 13.49 -21.68
N ALA A 62 5.54 13.52 -20.67
CA ALA A 62 4.81 12.33 -20.23
C ALA A 62 3.44 12.68 -19.61
N SER A 63 2.51 11.73 -19.71
CA SER A 63 1.22 11.74 -19.05
C SER A 63 1.02 10.47 -18.21
N PHE A 64 0.55 10.63 -16.95
CA PHE A 64 0.38 9.55 -16.01
C PHE A 64 -1.09 9.41 -15.62
N PHE A 65 -1.60 8.18 -15.73
CA PHE A 65 -2.96 7.81 -15.37
C PHE A 65 -2.93 6.84 -14.20
N ASP A 66 -3.49 7.23 -13.07
CA ASP A 66 -3.50 6.47 -11.82
C ASP A 66 -4.40 5.23 -11.81
N HIS A 67 -5.23 5.09 -12.86
CA HIS A 67 -6.22 4.03 -12.98
C HIS A 67 -6.64 3.86 -14.45
N TRP A 68 -6.97 2.63 -14.89
CA TRP A 68 -7.39 2.38 -16.28
C TRP A 68 -8.62 3.22 -16.72
N LYS A 69 -9.51 3.60 -15.79
CA LYS A 69 -10.64 4.48 -16.12
C LYS A 69 -10.22 5.92 -16.43
N SER A 70 -9.07 6.34 -15.95
CA SER A 70 -8.55 7.68 -16.23
C SER A 70 -8.08 7.82 -17.66
N ILE A 71 -7.53 6.76 -18.27
CA ILE A 71 -7.10 6.73 -19.68
C ILE A 71 -8.22 6.28 -20.64
N GLU A 72 -9.26 5.58 -20.14
CA GLU A 72 -10.30 4.94 -20.96
C GLU A 72 -10.93 5.90 -22.00
N ASN A 73 -11.20 7.13 -21.60
CA ASN A 73 -11.90 8.12 -22.42
C ASN A 73 -10.95 9.13 -23.11
N ILE A 74 -9.63 8.91 -23.06
CA ILE A 74 -8.67 9.70 -23.82
C ILE A 74 -8.48 9.07 -25.19
N ASP A 75 -8.46 9.90 -26.25
CA ASP A 75 -8.26 9.46 -27.62
C ASP A 75 -6.83 8.98 -27.84
N GLU A 76 -6.66 7.99 -28.71
CA GLU A 76 -5.32 7.50 -29.08
C GLU A 76 -4.48 8.57 -29.76
N GLU A 77 -5.12 9.45 -30.58
CA GLU A 77 -4.42 10.57 -31.23
C GLU A 77 -3.85 11.58 -30.24
N ALA A 78 -4.57 11.89 -29.17
CA ALA A 78 -4.04 12.74 -28.11
C ALA A 78 -2.89 12.04 -27.37
N LEU A 79 -3.00 10.73 -27.09
CA LEU A 79 -1.95 9.97 -26.41
C LEU A 79 -0.65 9.89 -27.22
N LYS A 80 -0.69 9.93 -28.56
CA LYS A 80 0.51 9.95 -29.42
C LYS A 80 1.36 11.21 -29.23
N LYS A 81 0.81 12.29 -28.66
CA LYS A 81 1.53 13.55 -28.42
C LYS A 81 2.35 13.55 -27.13
N THR A 82 2.29 12.50 -26.32
CA THR A 82 2.95 12.39 -25.03
C THR A 82 3.33 10.95 -24.74
N LYS A 83 4.39 10.70 -23.97
CA LYS A 83 4.67 9.36 -23.47
C LYS A 83 3.65 9.01 -22.38
N SER A 84 2.79 8.02 -22.61
CA SER A 84 1.66 7.70 -21.76
C SER A 84 1.91 6.50 -20.84
N PHE A 85 1.63 6.71 -19.53
CA PHE A 85 1.79 5.71 -18.47
C PHE A 85 0.46 5.46 -17.79
N CYS A 86 0.05 4.19 -17.64
CA CYS A 86 -1.09 3.82 -16.82
C CYS A 86 -0.66 2.94 -15.66
N LEU A 87 -0.92 3.38 -14.43
CA LEU A 87 -0.56 2.65 -13.22
C LEU A 87 -1.66 1.66 -12.85
N ILE A 88 -1.25 0.46 -12.42
CA ILE A 88 -2.16 -0.60 -11.98
C ILE A 88 -1.72 -1.18 -10.63
N HIS A 89 -2.74 -1.54 -9.78
CA HIS A 89 -2.53 -1.88 -8.37
C HIS A 89 -3.13 -3.24 -7.94
N SER A 90 -3.65 -4.02 -8.84
CA SER A 90 -4.27 -5.36 -8.75
C SER A 90 -5.80 -5.37 -8.69
N LYS A 91 -6.43 -4.84 -7.64
CA LYS A 91 -7.88 -4.97 -7.41
C LYS A 91 -8.74 -4.44 -8.56
N GLU A 92 -8.38 -3.30 -9.12
CA GLU A 92 -9.14 -2.59 -10.16
C GLU A 92 -9.04 -3.25 -11.54
N ILE A 93 -8.09 -4.18 -11.73
CA ILE A 93 -7.93 -4.95 -12.95
C ILE A 93 -8.38 -6.41 -12.79
N ASN A 94 -8.62 -6.88 -11.57
CA ASN A 94 -9.00 -8.26 -11.27
C ASN A 94 -10.47 -8.56 -11.62
N HIS A 95 -10.76 -8.56 -12.92
CA HIS A 95 -12.08 -8.88 -13.46
C HIS A 95 -12.08 -10.26 -14.11
N PRO A 96 -13.21 -11.00 -14.09
CA PRO A 96 -13.33 -12.26 -14.80
C PRO A 96 -13.00 -12.07 -16.29
N VAL A 97 -12.10 -12.90 -16.81
CA VAL A 97 -11.70 -12.87 -18.22
C VAL A 97 -12.92 -12.99 -19.13
N GLY A 98 -12.99 -12.15 -20.17
CA GLY A 98 -14.12 -12.09 -21.12
C GLY A 98 -15.32 -11.25 -20.66
N SER A 99 -15.38 -10.82 -19.38
CA SER A 99 -16.43 -9.92 -18.90
C SER A 99 -16.34 -8.53 -19.57
N SER A 100 -17.45 -7.78 -19.57
CA SER A 100 -17.48 -6.41 -20.12
C SER A 100 -16.46 -5.51 -19.45
N LEU A 101 -16.27 -5.63 -18.12
CA LEU A 101 -15.24 -4.86 -17.40
C LEU A 101 -13.83 -5.28 -17.78
N ASN A 102 -13.58 -6.58 -17.97
CA ASN A 102 -12.28 -7.05 -18.45
C ASN A 102 -11.97 -6.49 -19.85
N LYS A 103 -12.90 -6.63 -20.81
CA LYS A 103 -12.70 -6.10 -22.17
C LYS A 103 -12.39 -4.59 -22.16
N ARG A 104 -13.15 -3.81 -21.38
CA ARG A 104 -12.92 -2.36 -21.23
C ARG A 104 -11.56 -2.05 -20.60
N THR A 105 -11.19 -2.78 -19.54
CA THR A 105 -9.90 -2.62 -18.86
C THR A 105 -8.74 -2.89 -19.80
N VAL A 106 -8.77 -4.01 -20.51
CA VAL A 106 -7.73 -4.38 -21.48
C VAL A 106 -7.63 -3.36 -22.63
N LYS A 107 -8.79 -2.95 -23.19
CA LYS A 107 -8.81 -1.92 -24.24
C LYS A 107 -8.21 -0.61 -23.75
N ALA A 108 -8.54 -0.17 -22.53
CA ALA A 108 -8.01 1.07 -21.97
C ALA A 108 -6.51 1.00 -21.70
N LEU A 109 -6.04 -0.09 -21.06
CA LEU A 109 -4.63 -0.28 -20.74
C LEU A 109 -3.75 -0.40 -21.99
N ASN A 110 -4.24 -1.06 -23.04
CA ASN A 110 -3.51 -1.23 -24.30
C ASN A 110 -3.38 0.04 -25.16
N LYS A 111 -3.97 1.18 -24.73
CA LYS A 111 -3.73 2.50 -25.31
C LYS A 111 -2.44 3.15 -24.77
N ALA A 112 -2.01 2.78 -23.58
CA ALA A 112 -0.82 3.37 -22.96
C ALA A 112 0.46 2.81 -23.60
N ASP A 113 1.50 3.65 -23.73
CA ASP A 113 2.85 3.20 -24.08
C ASP A 113 3.38 2.25 -23.02
N TYR A 114 3.12 2.56 -21.72
CA TYR A 114 3.53 1.74 -20.61
C TYR A 114 2.40 1.51 -19.59
N VAL A 115 2.24 0.27 -19.20
CA VAL A 115 1.39 -0.16 -18.08
C VAL A 115 2.31 -0.46 -16.91
N ILE A 116 2.25 0.34 -15.86
CA ILE A 116 3.13 0.22 -14.70
C ILE A 116 2.44 -0.60 -13.61
N ALA A 117 2.89 -1.83 -13.45
CA ALA A 117 2.43 -2.72 -12.40
C ALA A 117 3.21 -2.46 -11.10
N ASN A 118 2.50 -2.31 -9.99
CA ASN A 118 3.10 -2.05 -8.67
C ASN A 118 3.84 -3.26 -8.08
N SER A 119 3.69 -4.46 -8.67
CA SER A 119 4.38 -5.69 -8.28
C SER A 119 4.44 -6.70 -9.42
N ARG A 120 5.28 -7.73 -9.28
CA ARG A 120 5.31 -8.88 -10.20
C ARG A 120 3.96 -9.60 -10.25
N PHE A 121 3.32 -9.78 -9.09
CA PHE A 121 1.96 -10.33 -9.03
C PHE A 121 0.97 -9.53 -9.89
N THR A 122 0.97 -8.20 -9.78
CA THR A 122 0.08 -7.34 -10.57
C THR A 122 0.42 -7.39 -12.07
N LYS A 123 1.70 -7.53 -12.45
CA LYS A 123 2.11 -7.79 -13.83
C LYS A 123 1.52 -9.11 -14.35
N GLU A 124 1.66 -10.20 -13.61
CA GLU A 124 1.12 -11.51 -13.98
C GLU A 124 -0.40 -11.46 -14.14
N LEU A 125 -1.08 -10.76 -13.21
CA LEU A 125 -2.52 -10.53 -13.31
C LEU A 125 -2.89 -9.75 -14.58
N ALA A 126 -2.14 -8.70 -14.93
CA ALA A 126 -2.38 -7.92 -16.16
C ALA A 126 -2.20 -8.77 -17.43
N ILE A 127 -1.16 -9.61 -17.48
CA ILE A 127 -0.95 -10.56 -18.58
C ILE A 127 -2.11 -11.54 -18.67
N LYS A 128 -2.51 -12.13 -17.53
CA LYS A 128 -3.61 -13.09 -17.46
C LYS A 128 -4.93 -12.54 -18.00
N ILE A 129 -5.21 -11.27 -17.78
CA ILE A 129 -6.46 -10.63 -18.25
C ILE A 129 -6.38 -10.17 -19.71
N GLY A 130 -5.21 -10.24 -20.38
CA GLY A 130 -5.03 -9.95 -21.80
C GLY A 130 -4.38 -8.61 -22.14
N VAL A 131 -3.68 -7.96 -21.18
CA VAL A 131 -2.87 -6.76 -21.47
C VAL A 131 -1.60 -7.15 -22.23
N LYS A 132 -1.19 -6.34 -23.21
CA LYS A 132 0.03 -6.56 -24.01
C LYS A 132 1.27 -6.60 -23.13
N THR A 133 2.01 -7.70 -23.18
CA THR A 133 3.15 -7.96 -22.28
C THR A 133 4.28 -6.94 -22.43
N ASP A 134 4.55 -6.48 -23.66
CA ASP A 134 5.66 -5.58 -23.96
C ASP A 134 5.50 -4.20 -23.32
N ALA A 135 4.24 -3.76 -23.17
CA ALA A 135 3.90 -2.51 -22.51
C ALA A 135 4.02 -2.57 -20.98
N ILE A 136 4.04 -3.77 -20.35
CA ILE A 136 4.00 -3.89 -18.91
C ILE A 136 5.40 -3.81 -18.30
N LYS A 137 5.61 -2.83 -17.44
CA LYS A 137 6.82 -2.66 -16.60
C LYS A 137 6.46 -2.81 -15.13
N VAL A 138 7.33 -3.44 -14.35
CA VAL A 138 7.17 -3.49 -12.89
C VAL A 138 7.98 -2.37 -12.26
N ILE A 139 7.29 -1.43 -11.64
CA ILE A 139 7.89 -0.38 -10.81
C ILE A 139 7.13 -0.36 -9.49
N ASN A 140 7.78 -0.86 -8.44
CA ASN A 140 7.20 -0.86 -7.11
C ASN A 140 6.98 0.58 -6.62
N PRO A 141 5.98 0.83 -5.75
CA PRO A 141 5.75 2.15 -5.18
C PRO A 141 6.95 2.68 -4.41
N GLY A 142 7.20 3.97 -4.53
CA GLY A 142 8.19 4.65 -3.69
C GLY A 142 7.64 4.89 -2.28
N CYS A 143 8.54 4.88 -1.29
CA CYS A 143 8.26 5.13 0.12
C CYS A 143 8.90 6.48 0.53
N SER A 144 8.16 7.26 1.33
CA SER A 144 8.62 8.54 1.88
C SER A 144 9.14 8.44 3.32
N TYR A 145 9.18 7.24 3.86
CA TYR A 145 9.68 6.96 5.20
C TYR A 145 11.16 6.55 5.20
N PRO A 146 11.88 6.67 6.33
CA PRO A 146 11.38 7.19 7.61
C PRO A 146 11.19 8.71 7.60
N ILE A 147 10.28 9.21 8.44
CA ILE A 147 10.14 10.63 8.76
C ILE A 147 10.60 10.87 10.20
N PRO A 148 11.08 12.08 10.56
CA PRO A 148 11.37 12.44 11.94
C PRO A 148 10.12 12.30 12.82
N ILE A 149 10.29 11.76 14.03
CA ILE A 149 9.22 11.55 15.02
C ILE A 149 9.40 12.56 16.14
N ASN A 150 8.34 13.33 16.44
CA ASN A 150 8.37 14.29 17.53
C ASN A 150 8.26 13.59 18.91
N GLU A 151 8.65 14.29 19.98
CA GLU A 151 8.72 13.72 21.33
C GLU A 151 7.34 13.32 21.88
N ASP A 152 6.28 14.11 21.58
CA ASP A 152 4.91 13.80 22.02
C ASP A 152 4.44 12.46 21.44
N ALA A 153 4.72 12.21 20.16
CA ALA A 153 4.38 10.95 19.51
C ALA A 153 5.21 9.78 20.06
N LYS A 154 6.49 9.98 20.35
CA LYS A 154 7.33 8.96 21.01
C LYS A 154 6.78 8.60 22.39
N GLU A 155 6.41 9.60 23.18
CA GLU A 155 5.83 9.38 24.50
C GLU A 155 4.47 8.68 24.41
N PHE A 156 3.62 9.07 23.45
CA PHE A 156 2.36 8.39 23.15
C PHE A 156 2.60 6.90 22.88
N ALA A 157 3.49 6.58 21.95
CA ALA A 157 3.77 5.19 21.57
C ALA A 157 4.40 4.39 22.73
N LYS A 158 5.29 5.02 23.52
CA LYS A 158 5.86 4.43 24.72
C LYS A 158 4.79 4.06 25.73
N LYS A 159 3.83 4.95 26.01
CA LYS A 159 2.69 4.67 26.91
C LYS A 159 1.82 3.52 26.40
N LYS A 160 1.62 3.41 25.08
CA LYS A 160 0.82 2.33 24.48
C LYS A 160 1.45 0.96 24.62
N PHE A 161 2.76 0.87 24.49
CA PHE A 161 3.49 -0.38 24.63
C PHE A 161 4.04 -0.62 26.04
N ASP A 162 4.25 0.47 26.81
CA ASP A 162 4.76 0.43 28.20
C ASP A 162 5.78 -0.71 28.45
N ASN A 163 5.52 -1.57 29.42
CA ASN A 163 6.38 -2.70 29.80
C ASN A 163 6.10 -3.99 29.01
N PHE A 164 5.36 -3.90 27.89
CA PHE A 164 5.09 -5.06 27.04
C PHE A 164 6.30 -5.42 26.17
N SER A 165 6.52 -6.73 26.00
CA SER A 165 7.49 -7.32 25.07
C SER A 165 7.14 -8.79 24.85
N PRO A 166 7.13 -9.29 23.61
CA PRO A 166 7.36 -8.56 22.35
C PRO A 166 6.15 -7.68 21.94
N LYS A 167 6.41 -6.73 21.02
CA LYS A 167 5.46 -5.73 20.54
C LYS A 167 5.12 -5.97 19.08
N LEU A 168 3.89 -6.31 18.79
CA LEU A 168 3.38 -6.52 17.44
C LEU A 168 2.54 -5.34 16.98
N ILE A 169 2.62 -5.00 15.71
CA ILE A 169 1.80 -3.94 15.11
C ILE A 169 1.24 -4.33 13.75
N THR A 170 0.00 -3.88 13.48
CA THR A 170 -0.57 -3.80 12.14
C THR A 170 -1.02 -2.37 11.87
N VAL A 171 -0.73 -1.84 10.69
CA VAL A 171 -1.25 -0.56 10.22
C VAL A 171 -1.98 -0.80 8.90
N SER A 172 -3.31 -0.84 8.96
CA SER A 172 -4.14 -1.11 7.78
C SER A 172 -5.61 -0.82 8.05
N ARG A 173 -6.42 -0.83 6.99
CA ARG A 173 -7.88 -0.87 7.17
C ARG A 173 -8.29 -2.17 7.89
N LEU A 174 -9.29 -2.07 8.76
CA LEU A 174 -9.89 -3.24 9.40
C LEU A 174 -10.87 -3.90 8.43
N ASP A 175 -10.35 -4.65 7.47
CA ASP A 175 -11.12 -5.44 6.51
C ASP A 175 -10.70 -6.92 6.55
N GLY A 176 -11.60 -7.83 6.16
CA GLY A 176 -11.36 -9.28 6.26
C GLY A 176 -10.13 -9.78 5.48
N ARG A 177 -9.62 -9.00 4.52
CA ARG A 177 -8.40 -9.32 3.77
C ARG A 177 -7.14 -9.22 4.62
N LYS A 178 -7.14 -8.40 5.68
CA LYS A 178 -5.94 -8.09 6.49
C LYS A 178 -5.68 -9.09 7.61
N SER A 179 -6.59 -10.06 7.78
CA SER A 179 -6.44 -11.20 8.71
C SER A 179 -6.28 -10.80 10.19
N HIS A 180 -6.83 -9.65 10.61
CA HIS A 180 -6.76 -9.17 12.01
C HIS A 180 -7.31 -10.20 13.00
N GLN A 181 -8.42 -10.88 12.65
CA GLN A 181 -9.01 -11.91 13.49
C GLN A 181 -8.00 -13.03 13.79
N ASN A 182 -7.30 -13.53 12.77
CA ASN A 182 -6.33 -14.61 12.95
C ASN A 182 -5.10 -14.16 13.73
N ILE A 183 -4.69 -12.87 13.58
CA ILE A 183 -3.62 -12.31 14.41
C ILE A 183 -4.04 -12.30 15.89
N ILE A 184 -5.25 -11.83 16.22
CA ILE A 184 -5.76 -11.79 17.61
C ILE A 184 -5.83 -13.20 18.21
N MET A 185 -6.33 -14.20 17.45
CA MET A 185 -6.36 -15.60 17.92
C MET A 185 -4.95 -16.14 18.12
N THR A 186 -4.00 -15.80 17.25
CA THR A 186 -2.60 -16.21 17.38
C THR A 186 -1.93 -15.55 18.57
N VAL A 187 -2.23 -14.29 18.87
CA VAL A 187 -1.78 -13.61 20.11
C VAL A 187 -2.18 -14.41 21.34
N LYS A 188 -3.46 -14.84 21.42
CA LYS A 188 -3.92 -15.69 22.53
C LYS A 188 -3.07 -16.94 22.72
N ASN A 189 -2.72 -17.59 21.61
CA ASN A 189 -1.93 -18.83 21.62
C ASN A 189 -0.45 -18.58 21.96
N LEU A 190 0.07 -17.38 21.75
CA LEU A 190 1.45 -17.01 22.04
C LEU A 190 1.67 -16.61 23.53
N LEU A 191 0.64 -16.19 24.25
CA LEU A 191 0.76 -15.72 25.64
C LEU A 191 1.43 -16.72 26.59
N PRO A 192 1.23 -18.05 26.50
CA PRO A 192 1.96 -18.98 27.38
C PRO A 192 3.49 -18.92 27.22
N LYS A 193 3.99 -18.49 26.05
CA LYS A 193 5.43 -18.32 25.78
C LYS A 193 5.90 -16.89 25.94
N PHE A 194 5.02 -15.91 25.69
CA PHE A 194 5.30 -14.48 25.77
C PHE A 194 4.21 -13.78 26.61
N PRO A 195 4.24 -13.91 27.95
CA PRO A 195 3.16 -13.42 28.84
C PRO A 195 2.94 -11.91 28.75
N ASN A 196 3.95 -11.16 28.35
CA ASN A 196 3.92 -9.71 28.23
C ASN A 196 3.81 -9.25 26.76
N LEU A 197 3.34 -10.09 25.82
CA LEU A 197 3.15 -9.71 24.44
C LEU A 197 2.03 -8.65 24.32
N LYS A 198 2.26 -7.65 23.48
CA LYS A 198 1.26 -6.65 23.09
C LYS A 198 1.09 -6.64 21.57
N TYR A 199 -0.16 -6.59 21.14
CA TYR A 199 -0.53 -6.35 19.75
C TYR A 199 -1.34 -5.06 19.64
N ILE A 200 -0.90 -4.14 18.78
CA ILE A 200 -1.64 -2.93 18.42
C ILE A 200 -2.03 -2.98 16.96
N SER A 201 -3.31 -2.76 16.69
CA SER A 201 -3.82 -2.58 15.33
C SER A 201 -4.26 -1.13 15.13
N VAL A 202 -3.68 -0.45 14.14
CA VAL A 202 -3.98 0.94 13.80
C VAL A 202 -4.76 1.00 12.49
N GLY A 203 -5.96 1.57 12.53
CA GLY A 203 -6.82 1.79 11.38
C GLY A 203 -8.29 1.59 11.69
N ASP A 204 -9.15 1.88 10.71
CA ASP A 204 -10.61 1.76 10.81
C ASP A 204 -11.16 0.92 9.66
N GLY A 205 -12.36 0.38 9.79
CA GLY A 205 -13.00 -0.44 8.76
C GLY A 205 -14.16 -1.28 9.26
N ASP A 206 -14.74 -2.06 8.34
CA ASP A 206 -16.00 -2.79 8.55
C ASP A 206 -15.91 -3.89 9.61
N GLU A 207 -14.69 -4.39 9.91
CA GLU A 207 -14.47 -5.46 10.91
C GLU A 207 -14.33 -4.95 12.35
N LYS A 208 -14.40 -3.64 12.59
CA LYS A 208 -14.16 -3.03 13.90
C LYS A 208 -14.92 -3.70 15.03
N ASP A 209 -16.25 -3.80 14.92
CA ASP A 209 -17.11 -4.32 15.98
C ASP A 209 -16.87 -5.82 16.21
N ASN A 210 -16.61 -6.58 15.13
CA ASN A 210 -16.27 -8.00 15.21
C ASN A 210 -14.96 -8.22 15.96
N LEU A 211 -13.94 -7.38 15.70
CA LEU A 211 -12.63 -7.49 16.34
C LEU A 211 -12.67 -7.09 17.81
N GLU A 212 -13.46 -6.05 18.16
CA GLU A 212 -13.68 -5.67 19.56
C GLU A 212 -14.41 -6.79 20.34
N LYS A 213 -15.41 -7.41 19.73
CA LYS A 213 -16.12 -8.54 20.32
C LYS A 213 -15.18 -9.72 20.54
N LEU A 214 -14.42 -10.12 19.50
CA LEU A 214 -13.45 -11.21 19.58
C LEU A 214 -12.40 -10.98 20.67
N LYS A 215 -11.86 -9.77 20.75
CA LYS A 215 -10.90 -9.39 21.80
C LYS A 215 -11.45 -9.65 23.22
N LYS A 216 -12.70 -9.25 23.48
CA LYS A 216 -13.38 -9.46 24.77
C LYS A 216 -13.67 -10.94 25.03
N GLU A 217 -14.18 -11.69 24.02
CA GLU A 217 -14.47 -13.11 24.14
C GLU A 217 -13.22 -13.93 24.51
N LEU A 218 -12.04 -13.49 24.02
CA LEU A 218 -10.77 -14.15 24.32
C LEU A 218 -10.10 -13.64 25.60
N GLY A 219 -10.64 -12.60 26.26
CA GLY A 219 -10.06 -11.96 27.45
C GLY A 219 -8.71 -11.31 27.17
N LEU A 220 -8.59 -10.57 26.05
CA LEU A 220 -7.35 -9.97 25.57
C LEU A 220 -7.34 -8.43 25.62
N GLU A 221 -8.17 -7.83 26.49
CA GLU A 221 -8.32 -6.37 26.56
C GLU A 221 -7.02 -5.65 26.93
N LYS A 222 -6.12 -6.33 27.65
CA LYS A 222 -4.81 -5.82 28.02
C LYS A 222 -3.77 -5.99 26.90
N GLU A 223 -3.76 -7.15 26.27
CA GLU A 223 -2.74 -7.57 25.29
C GLU A 223 -3.02 -7.06 23.87
N VAL A 224 -4.28 -6.77 23.55
CA VAL A 224 -4.71 -6.30 22.22
C VAL A 224 -5.36 -4.94 22.32
N GLU A 225 -4.84 -3.98 21.54
CA GLU A 225 -5.42 -2.64 21.43
C GLU A 225 -5.74 -2.31 19.98
N LEU A 226 -6.98 -1.83 19.72
CA LEU A 226 -7.43 -1.37 18.41
C LEU A 226 -7.51 0.16 18.46
N ILE A 227 -6.70 0.84 17.63
CA ILE A 227 -6.62 2.30 17.58
C ILE A 227 -7.20 2.75 16.23
N TYR A 228 -8.36 3.39 16.24
CA TYR A 228 -9.12 3.73 15.03
C TYR A 228 -8.69 5.04 14.39
N LYS A 229 -8.09 5.94 15.16
CA LYS A 229 -7.68 7.26 14.69
C LYS A 229 -6.36 7.67 15.33
N THR A 230 -5.39 7.96 14.49
CA THR A 230 -4.08 8.48 14.89
C THR A 230 -3.67 9.60 13.95
N SER A 231 -2.80 10.49 14.43
CA SER A 231 -2.02 11.35 13.57
C SER A 231 -0.93 10.54 12.84
N GLU A 232 -0.36 11.12 11.80
CA GLU A 232 0.77 10.52 11.09
C GLU A 232 1.97 10.28 12.03
N GLN A 233 2.24 11.23 12.93
CA GLN A 233 3.33 11.17 13.90
C GLN A 233 3.13 10.03 14.91
N GLU A 234 1.92 9.87 15.45
CA GLU A 234 1.59 8.76 16.36
C GLU A 234 1.68 7.41 15.65
N LYS A 235 1.18 7.32 14.41
CA LYS A 235 1.27 6.09 13.61
C LYS A 235 2.72 5.64 13.43
N VAL A 236 3.60 6.54 13.01
CA VAL A 236 5.01 6.17 12.79
C VAL A 236 5.75 5.89 14.09
N ALA A 237 5.41 6.59 15.18
CA ALA A 237 5.96 6.31 16.50
C ALA A 237 5.57 4.92 17.02
N LEU A 238 4.33 4.48 16.78
CA LEU A 238 3.89 3.11 17.11
C LEU A 238 4.67 2.06 16.29
N ILE A 239 4.89 2.31 15.00
CA ILE A 239 5.72 1.43 14.15
C ILE A 239 7.15 1.40 14.72
N ASP A 240 7.74 2.54 15.00
CA ASP A 240 9.12 2.65 15.50
C ASP A 240 9.31 1.92 16.85
N GLN A 241 8.32 1.94 17.73
CA GLN A 241 8.37 1.27 19.04
C GLN A 241 8.02 -0.23 18.99
N SER A 242 7.50 -0.73 17.87
CA SER A 242 7.18 -2.16 17.71
C SER A 242 8.41 -3.01 17.42
N ASP A 243 8.28 -4.33 17.58
CA ASP A 243 9.32 -5.31 17.23
C ASP A 243 9.05 -5.97 15.88
N VAL A 244 7.78 -6.26 15.55
CA VAL A 244 7.38 -6.93 14.31
C VAL A 244 6.12 -6.31 13.75
N PHE A 245 6.12 -6.06 12.45
CA PHE A 245 4.93 -5.68 11.69
C PHE A 245 4.22 -6.93 11.17
N VAL A 246 2.92 -7.09 11.49
CA VAL A 246 2.17 -8.31 11.18
C VAL A 246 0.93 -7.99 10.36
N MET A 247 0.88 -8.41 9.10
CA MET A 247 -0.28 -8.24 8.23
C MET A 247 -0.35 -9.37 7.19
N PRO A 248 -0.58 -10.63 7.61
CA PRO A 248 -0.60 -11.80 6.72
C PRO A 248 -1.86 -11.77 5.86
N SER A 249 -1.89 -10.87 4.89
CA SER A 249 -3.06 -10.62 4.03
C SER A 249 -3.49 -11.89 3.29
N VAL A 250 -4.79 -12.05 3.15
CA VAL A 250 -5.42 -13.21 2.49
C VAL A 250 -6.25 -12.76 1.30
N VAL A 251 -6.67 -13.70 0.48
CA VAL A 251 -7.69 -13.43 -0.54
C VAL A 251 -9.04 -13.30 0.14
N TYR A 252 -9.66 -12.14 0.01
CA TYR A 252 -11.00 -11.88 0.53
C TYR A 252 -11.91 -11.39 -0.59
N LYS A 253 -12.93 -12.21 -0.93
CA LYS A 253 -13.74 -11.99 -2.13
C LYS A 253 -12.84 -11.94 -3.37
N LYS A 254 -12.77 -10.80 -4.06
CA LYS A 254 -11.89 -10.57 -5.22
C LYS A 254 -10.70 -9.68 -4.91
N SER A 255 -10.51 -9.35 -3.63
CA SER A 255 -9.47 -8.43 -3.19
C SER A 255 -8.24 -9.20 -2.73
N VAL A 256 -7.09 -8.81 -3.27
CA VAL A 256 -5.76 -9.35 -2.96
C VAL A 256 -4.83 -8.17 -2.68
N GLU A 257 -3.79 -8.38 -1.88
CA GLU A 257 -2.77 -7.35 -1.67
C GLU A 257 -1.96 -7.14 -2.95
N GLY A 258 -1.92 -5.89 -3.46
CA GLY A 258 -1.19 -5.60 -4.69
C GLY A 258 0.31 -5.48 -4.52
N PHE A 259 0.76 -4.98 -3.36
CA PHE A 259 2.16 -4.80 -3.00
C PHE A 259 2.33 -4.75 -1.47
N GLY A 260 1.52 -3.91 -0.80
CA GLY A 260 1.62 -3.69 0.64
C GLY A 260 2.70 -2.68 1.02
N ILE A 261 2.49 -1.40 0.63
CA ILE A 261 3.46 -0.33 0.94
C ILE A 261 3.77 -0.23 2.43
N THR A 262 2.84 -0.58 3.31
CA THR A 262 3.03 -0.55 4.77
C THR A 262 4.12 -1.50 5.26
N TYR A 263 4.45 -2.57 4.54
CA TYR A 263 5.61 -3.40 4.84
C TYR A 263 6.92 -2.63 4.64
N ILE A 264 7.00 -1.82 3.59
CA ILE A 264 8.19 -0.97 3.34
C ILE A 264 8.24 0.20 4.33
N GLU A 265 7.09 0.75 4.70
CA GLU A 265 7.00 1.76 5.77
C GLU A 265 7.56 1.19 7.09
N ALA A 266 7.14 0.01 7.51
CA ALA A 266 7.66 -0.67 8.69
C ALA A 266 9.16 -1.01 8.56
N ALA A 267 9.56 -1.54 7.41
CA ALA A 267 10.96 -1.85 7.13
C ALA A 267 11.88 -0.64 7.22
N SER A 268 11.38 0.57 6.88
CA SER A 268 12.15 1.81 6.99
C SER A 268 12.47 2.25 8.43
N TYR A 269 11.76 1.66 9.40
CA TYR A 269 12.03 1.76 10.84
C TYR A 269 12.71 0.50 11.40
N GLY A 270 13.26 -0.35 10.54
CA GLY A 270 13.95 -1.57 10.96
C GLY A 270 13.02 -2.65 11.52
N LYS A 271 11.73 -2.67 11.11
CA LYS A 271 10.79 -3.68 11.58
C LYS A 271 10.63 -4.77 10.52
N PRO A 272 10.93 -6.02 10.86
CA PRO A 272 10.64 -7.15 9.97
C PRO A 272 9.12 -7.31 9.83
N SER A 273 8.69 -7.85 8.69
CA SER A 273 7.27 -7.99 8.42
C SER A 273 6.86 -9.45 8.26
N ILE A 274 5.68 -9.80 8.78
CA ILE A 274 4.99 -11.04 8.44
C ILE A 274 3.86 -10.69 7.49
N GLY A 275 3.97 -11.12 6.24
CA GLY A 275 3.02 -10.85 5.14
C GLY A 275 2.30 -12.10 4.65
N GLY A 276 1.31 -11.92 3.78
CA GLY A 276 0.61 -13.00 3.10
C GLY A 276 1.39 -13.59 1.93
N ILE A 277 0.87 -14.69 1.37
CA ILE A 277 1.49 -15.41 0.24
C ILE A 277 0.71 -15.27 -1.08
N TYR A 278 -0.45 -14.61 -1.06
CA TYR A 278 -1.41 -14.71 -2.16
C TYR A 278 -1.33 -13.56 -3.18
N GLY A 279 -0.56 -12.52 -2.88
CA GLY A 279 -0.51 -11.31 -3.71
C GLY A 279 0.91 -10.81 -3.96
N GLY A 280 1.04 -9.48 -3.98
CA GLY A 280 2.31 -8.80 -4.30
C GLY A 280 3.26 -8.62 -3.12
N GLU A 281 2.99 -9.21 -1.96
CA GLU A 281 3.78 -9.09 -0.73
C GLU A 281 5.23 -9.56 -0.91
N GLY A 282 5.46 -10.56 -1.79
CA GLY A 282 6.79 -11.06 -2.11
C GLY A 282 7.73 -10.07 -2.80
N ASP A 283 7.21 -8.93 -3.27
CA ASP A 283 8.03 -7.82 -3.75
C ASP A 283 8.41 -6.84 -2.62
N ALA A 284 7.63 -6.80 -1.54
CA ALA A 284 7.86 -5.96 -0.37
C ALA A 284 8.60 -6.69 0.78
N ILE A 285 8.56 -8.03 0.80
CA ILE A 285 9.18 -8.84 1.84
C ILE A 285 10.06 -9.91 1.19
N LYS A 286 11.33 -9.96 1.57
CA LYS A 286 12.25 -11.06 1.25
C LYS A 286 12.13 -12.13 2.33
N SER A 287 11.32 -13.17 2.07
CA SER A 287 11.04 -14.23 3.06
C SER A 287 12.31 -14.88 3.54
N GLY A 288 12.49 -14.98 4.87
CA GLY A 288 13.71 -15.48 5.52
C GLY A 288 14.85 -14.47 5.63
N GLN A 289 14.71 -13.25 5.09
CA GLN A 289 15.73 -12.20 5.13
C GLN A 289 15.23 -10.90 5.78
N THR A 290 14.08 -10.38 5.35
CA THR A 290 13.51 -9.13 5.87
C THR A 290 12.19 -9.34 6.61
N GLY A 291 11.84 -10.59 6.84
CA GLY A 291 10.59 -11.05 7.44
C GLY A 291 10.18 -12.39 6.88
N TYR A 292 8.90 -12.73 6.98
CA TYR A 292 8.35 -13.99 6.48
C TYR A 292 7.05 -13.78 5.71
N LEU A 293 6.80 -14.68 4.77
CA LEU A 293 5.50 -14.82 4.09
C LEU A 293 4.82 -16.09 4.58
N CYS A 294 3.55 -16.01 4.95
CA CYS A 294 2.79 -17.15 5.45
C CYS A 294 1.32 -17.12 5.00
N ASN A 295 0.66 -18.26 5.10
CA ASN A 295 -0.78 -18.36 4.90
C ASN A 295 -1.51 -17.75 6.12
N GLY A 296 -2.03 -16.54 5.99
CA GLY A 296 -2.78 -15.85 7.05
C GLY A 296 -4.12 -16.51 7.43
N ASN A 297 -4.61 -17.49 6.67
CA ASN A 297 -5.79 -18.29 7.01
C ASN A 297 -5.47 -19.52 7.89
N ASP A 298 -4.20 -19.88 8.00
CA ASP A 298 -3.74 -21.03 8.78
C ASP A 298 -3.14 -20.55 10.10
N LEU A 299 -3.87 -20.76 11.19
CA LEU A 299 -3.45 -20.31 12.52
C LEU A 299 -2.18 -20.99 13.01
N ASN A 300 -1.95 -22.25 12.65
CA ASN A 300 -0.73 -22.96 13.05
C ASN A 300 0.48 -22.40 12.32
N VAL A 301 0.35 -22.18 11.00
CA VAL A 301 1.42 -21.57 10.20
C VAL A 301 1.73 -20.14 10.67
N LEU A 302 0.72 -19.35 11.00
CA LEU A 302 0.91 -17.99 11.51
C LEU A 302 1.57 -18.02 12.91
N TYR A 303 1.14 -18.93 13.79
CA TYR A 303 1.73 -19.15 15.10
C TYR A 303 3.21 -19.51 15.00
N ASP A 304 3.55 -20.54 14.21
CA ASP A 304 4.93 -20.99 14.04
C ASP A 304 5.83 -19.91 13.42
N THR A 305 5.27 -19.14 12.48
CA THR A 305 5.99 -18.01 11.84
C THR A 305 6.29 -16.92 12.86
N LEU A 306 5.31 -16.52 13.69
CA LEU A 306 5.51 -15.55 14.76
C LEU A 306 6.46 -16.06 15.83
N LEU A 307 6.29 -17.30 16.27
CA LEU A 307 7.17 -17.94 17.26
C LEU A 307 8.62 -17.92 16.79
N LYS A 308 8.87 -18.36 15.55
CA LYS A 308 10.21 -18.35 14.94
C LYS A 308 10.79 -16.93 14.88
N THR A 309 9.98 -15.95 14.51
CA THR A 309 10.42 -14.56 14.38
C THR A 309 10.81 -13.96 15.73
N LEU A 310 10.08 -14.30 16.80
CA LEU A 310 10.26 -13.71 18.14
C LEU A 310 11.30 -14.45 18.99
N THR A 311 11.60 -15.71 18.68
CA THR A 311 12.54 -16.52 19.48
C THR A 311 13.98 -16.05 19.22
N ASN A 312 14.80 -16.01 20.29
CA ASN A 312 16.22 -15.65 20.25
C ASN A 312 16.50 -14.29 19.57
N ASP A 313 15.60 -13.34 19.72
CA ASP A 313 15.73 -12.00 19.12
C ASP A 313 15.90 -11.99 17.59
N HIS A 314 15.49 -13.05 16.90
CA HIS A 314 15.65 -13.18 15.46
C HIS A 314 15.00 -12.01 14.67
N HIS A 315 13.94 -11.41 15.22
CA HIS A 315 13.33 -10.21 14.65
C HIS A 315 14.33 -9.04 14.50
N LYS A 316 15.36 -8.94 15.34
CA LYS A 316 16.36 -7.84 15.26
C LYS A 316 17.25 -7.99 14.00
N GLU A 317 17.69 -9.21 13.70
CA GLU A 317 18.46 -9.50 12.48
C GLU A 317 17.62 -9.23 11.23
N LEU A 318 16.40 -9.79 11.19
CA LEU A 318 15.46 -9.55 10.10
C LEU A 318 15.14 -8.06 9.93
N GLY A 319 15.01 -7.32 11.02
CA GLY A 319 14.74 -5.88 11.05
C GLY A 319 15.91 -5.06 10.47
N SER A 320 17.14 -5.40 10.81
CA SER A 320 18.32 -4.78 10.23
C SER A 320 18.36 -4.95 8.71
N ASN A 321 18.09 -6.16 8.24
CA ASN A 321 18.03 -6.48 6.82
C ASN A 321 16.85 -5.75 6.13
N ALA A 322 15.70 -5.64 6.81
CA ALA A 322 14.53 -4.92 6.32
C ALA A 322 14.83 -3.43 6.13
N LEU A 323 15.52 -2.81 7.09
CA LEU A 323 15.93 -1.42 6.99
C LEU A 323 16.81 -1.18 5.75
N GLU A 324 17.82 -2.02 5.53
CA GLU A 324 18.68 -1.88 4.35
C GLU A 324 17.88 -2.11 3.05
N PHE A 325 17.02 -3.10 3.02
CA PHE A 325 16.17 -3.40 1.87
C PHE A 325 15.20 -2.26 1.55
N SER A 326 14.64 -1.57 2.56
CA SER A 326 13.71 -0.45 2.39
C SER A 326 14.29 0.72 1.60
N LYS A 327 15.61 0.93 1.65
CA LYS A 327 16.33 1.98 0.92
C LYS A 327 16.18 1.87 -0.61
N ASN A 328 15.81 0.68 -1.11
CA ASN A 328 15.56 0.47 -2.53
C ASN A 328 14.23 1.07 -3.00
N PHE A 329 13.35 1.41 -2.07
CA PHE A 329 12.03 1.97 -2.33
C PHE A 329 11.97 3.50 -2.10
N ASN A 330 13.09 4.14 -1.80
CA ASN A 330 13.13 5.60 -1.70
C ASN A 330 12.75 6.24 -3.05
N TRP A 331 11.94 7.30 -3.02
CA TRP A 331 11.48 8.00 -4.22
C TRP A 331 12.61 8.44 -5.13
N ASN A 332 13.77 8.81 -4.60
CA ASN A 332 14.94 9.20 -5.41
C ASN A 332 15.48 8.03 -6.28
N LYS A 333 15.28 6.78 -5.85
CA LYS A 333 15.63 5.60 -6.66
C LYS A 333 14.47 5.18 -7.59
N ILE A 334 13.24 5.20 -7.06
CA ILE A 334 12.07 4.78 -7.84
C ILE A 334 11.80 5.71 -9.01
N ILE A 335 11.95 7.02 -8.83
CA ILE A 335 11.68 7.99 -9.89
C ILE A 335 12.60 7.82 -11.10
N LYS A 336 13.84 7.39 -10.91
CA LYS A 336 14.78 7.12 -12.01
C LYS A 336 14.24 6.09 -13.00
N LYS A 337 13.56 5.04 -12.51
CA LYS A 337 12.94 4.02 -13.36
C LYS A 337 11.82 4.57 -14.26
N TYR A 338 11.14 5.62 -13.82
CA TYR A 338 10.15 6.32 -14.65
C TYR A 338 10.83 7.23 -15.65
N ILE A 339 11.85 7.97 -15.23
CA ILE A 339 12.58 8.91 -16.10
C ILE A 339 13.29 8.18 -17.24
N GLU A 340 13.80 6.97 -17.01
CA GLU A 340 14.42 6.12 -18.04
C GLU A 340 13.42 5.67 -19.14
N LEU A 341 12.12 5.75 -18.88
CA LEU A 341 11.06 5.40 -19.83
C LEU A 341 10.47 6.61 -20.54
N ILE A 342 10.76 7.84 -20.08
CA ILE A 342 10.32 9.12 -20.69
C ILE A 342 11.31 9.58 -21.75
#